data_2700b0c999316825983e04eea249c1d9
#
_entry.id   2700b0c999316825983e04eea249c1d9
#
_cell.length_a   1.000
_cell.length_b   1.000
_cell.length_c   1.000
_cell.angle_alpha   90.00
_cell.angle_beta   90.00
_cell.angle_gamma   90.00
#
_symmetry.space_group_name_H-M   'P 1'
#
loop_
_entity.id
_entity.type
_entity.pdbx_description
1 polymer ?
#
loop_
_entity_poly.entity_id
_entity_poly.type
_entity_poly.pdbx_seq_one_letter_code
_entity_poly.pdbx_strand_id
1 'polypeptide(L)'
;MERVTKKESKPARNFADQLFRKMHKELNDKYRFAVRMVGSAKWNTILKDKDGFWDLDYQILLTKKSKTYKENGLSSPTTIKNDFFNYFNDMYKDDYNFTVENSTTAVTLINNKDKYSYDFVIIRVIPENNEIIRRNNHYQSSVNEFTWNELPQNNEAYQKFKELSPNEKKDVIENHILPRKEKEKEKDDNDPTKISSSRIFIEEVNNYVSRK
;
A
#
# COMPACT_ATOMS: atom_id res chain seq x y z
N MET A 1 21.83 -3.43 1.77
CA MET A 1 20.84 -2.30 1.72
C MET A 1 20.58 -1.73 3.09
N GLU A 2 20.17 -0.47 3.20
CA GLU A 2 19.93 0.18 4.49
C GLU A 2 18.46 0.04 4.90
N ARG A 3 18.23 -0.38 6.15
CA ARG A 3 16.91 -0.45 6.76
C ARG A 3 16.46 0.92 7.23
N VAL A 4 15.24 1.32 6.89
CA VAL A 4 14.62 2.53 7.41
C VAL A 4 14.10 2.28 8.82
N THR A 5 14.61 3.01 9.78
CA THR A 5 14.18 2.91 11.18
C THR A 5 12.84 3.61 11.42
N LYS A 6 12.19 3.29 12.54
CA LYS A 6 10.99 4.03 12.98
C LYS A 6 11.26 5.52 13.18
N LYS A 7 12.46 5.88 13.63
CA LYS A 7 12.87 7.28 13.85
C LYS A 7 12.98 8.02 12.51
N GLU A 8 13.62 7.41 11.52
CA GLU A 8 13.74 7.99 10.16
C GLU A 8 12.39 8.12 9.46
N SER A 9 11.50 7.12 9.57
CA SER A 9 10.19 7.17 8.94
C SER A 9 9.17 8.06 9.67
N LYS A 10 9.47 8.55 10.88
CA LYS A 10 8.53 9.35 11.68
C LYS A 10 8.06 10.64 11.00
N PRO A 11 8.92 11.47 10.36
CA PRO A 11 8.47 12.65 9.64
C PRO A 11 7.49 12.32 8.52
N ALA A 12 7.78 11.30 7.70
CA ALA A 12 6.90 10.85 6.63
C ALA A 12 5.56 10.33 7.16
N ARG A 13 5.55 9.58 8.27
CA ARG A 13 4.31 9.12 8.93
C ARG A 13 3.46 10.30 9.44
N ASN A 14 4.09 11.29 10.08
CA ASN A 14 3.41 12.49 10.55
C ASN A 14 2.81 13.30 9.39
N PHE A 15 3.53 13.39 8.27
CA PHE A 15 3.02 14.02 7.06
C PHE A 15 1.80 13.25 6.51
N ALA A 16 1.86 11.92 6.45
CA ALA A 16 0.73 11.10 6.04
C ALA A 16 -0.51 11.33 6.93
N ASP A 17 -0.34 11.44 8.26
CA ASP A 17 -1.46 11.72 9.18
C ASP A 17 -2.12 13.08 8.89
N GLN A 18 -1.34 14.10 8.55
CA GLN A 18 -1.86 15.41 8.13
C GLN A 18 -2.59 15.32 6.78
N LEU A 19 -2.00 14.58 5.85
CA LEU A 19 -2.59 14.33 4.53
C LEU A 19 -3.95 13.63 4.66
N PHE A 20 -4.07 12.63 5.53
CA PHE A 20 -5.34 11.93 5.76
C PHE A 20 -6.42 12.83 6.35
N ARG A 21 -6.07 13.73 7.26
CA ARG A 21 -7.02 14.72 7.79
C ARG A 21 -7.56 15.64 6.69
N LYS A 22 -6.70 16.13 5.80
CA LYS A 22 -7.09 16.95 4.64
C LYS A 22 -7.97 16.14 3.68
N MET A 23 -7.54 14.93 3.34
CA MET A 23 -8.28 14.03 2.45
C MET A 23 -9.69 13.72 2.98
N HIS A 24 -9.82 13.46 4.30
CA HIS A 24 -11.13 13.28 4.93
C HIS A 24 -11.99 14.53 4.81
N LYS A 25 -11.44 15.71 5.01
CA LYS A 25 -12.19 16.97 4.90
C LYS A 25 -12.74 17.18 3.49
N GLU A 26 -11.95 16.91 2.47
CA GLU A 26 -12.32 17.20 1.06
C GLU A 26 -13.17 16.10 0.40
N LEU A 27 -12.91 14.83 0.76
CA LEU A 27 -13.57 13.70 0.10
C LEU A 27 -14.69 13.06 0.94
N ASN A 28 -14.91 13.46 2.21
CA ASN A 28 -15.88 12.81 3.09
C ASN A 28 -17.35 12.99 2.65
N ASP A 29 -17.65 14.00 1.84
CA ASP A 29 -18.97 14.18 1.25
C ASP A 29 -19.26 13.15 0.14
N LYS A 30 -18.21 12.74 -0.58
CA LYS A 30 -18.29 11.71 -1.63
C LYS A 30 -18.13 10.31 -1.05
N TYR A 31 -17.12 10.10 -0.20
CA TYR A 31 -16.70 8.79 0.28
C TYR A 31 -16.54 8.77 1.80
N ARG A 32 -17.06 7.73 2.43
CA ARG A 32 -16.68 7.39 3.80
C ARG A 32 -15.62 6.31 3.77
N PHE A 33 -14.48 6.61 4.34
CA PHE A 33 -13.34 5.70 4.32
C PHE A 33 -12.53 5.79 5.61
N ALA A 34 -11.78 4.74 5.88
CA ALA A 34 -10.71 4.73 6.88
C ALA A 34 -9.38 4.48 6.16
N VAL A 35 -8.29 4.97 6.72
CA VAL A 35 -6.95 4.71 6.19
C VAL A 35 -6.18 3.86 7.19
N ARG A 36 -5.48 2.84 6.69
CA ARG A 36 -4.61 2.01 7.52
C ARG A 36 -3.27 1.76 6.84
N MET A 37 -2.19 1.84 7.61
CA MET A 37 -0.87 1.44 7.18
C MET A 37 -0.79 -0.08 7.04
N VAL A 38 -0.18 -0.53 5.95
CA VAL A 38 0.07 -1.94 5.65
C VAL A 38 1.53 -2.17 5.24
N GLY A 39 1.86 -3.32 4.68
CA GLY A 39 3.15 -3.60 4.07
C GLY A 39 4.34 -3.50 5.02
N SER A 40 5.48 -3.16 4.46
CA SER A 40 6.78 -3.11 5.12
C SER A 40 6.82 -2.13 6.29
N ALA A 41 6.14 -1.00 6.17
CA ALA A 41 6.07 0.04 7.19
C ALA A 41 5.41 -0.45 8.49
N LYS A 42 4.36 -1.24 8.36
CA LYS A 42 3.62 -1.81 9.50
C LYS A 42 4.49 -2.74 10.35
N TRP A 43 5.34 -3.52 9.69
CA TRP A 43 6.18 -4.53 10.34
C TRP A 43 7.60 -4.06 10.58
N ASN A 44 7.89 -2.79 10.25
CA ASN A 44 9.21 -2.20 10.39
C ASN A 44 10.30 -2.96 9.61
N THR A 45 9.97 -3.35 8.38
CA THR A 45 10.84 -4.07 7.44
C THR A 45 11.09 -3.26 6.16
N ILE A 46 11.02 -1.93 6.25
CA ILE A 46 11.31 -1.04 5.11
C ILE A 46 12.81 -1.10 4.82
N LEU A 47 13.15 -1.26 3.54
CA LEU A 47 14.50 -1.16 3.02
C LEU A 47 14.56 -0.04 1.99
N LYS A 48 15.60 0.78 2.04
CA LYS A 48 15.92 1.72 0.96
C LYS A 48 16.32 0.92 -0.28
N ASP A 49 16.00 1.44 -1.46
CA ASP A 49 16.57 0.94 -2.69
C ASP A 49 17.99 1.48 -2.90
N LYS A 50 18.59 1.19 -4.09
CA LYS A 50 19.94 1.63 -4.46
C LYS A 50 20.08 3.17 -4.55
N ASP A 51 18.98 3.86 -4.82
CA ASP A 51 18.92 5.32 -4.97
C ASP A 51 18.51 6.01 -3.65
N GLY A 52 18.27 5.22 -2.61
CA GLY A 52 17.90 5.68 -1.28
C GLY A 52 16.39 5.91 -1.09
N PHE A 53 15.55 5.55 -2.09
CA PHE A 53 14.10 5.65 -1.99
C PHE A 53 13.51 4.51 -1.15
N TRP A 54 12.36 4.78 -0.52
CA TRP A 54 11.57 3.81 0.24
C TRP A 54 10.09 4.21 0.26
N ASP A 55 9.24 3.25 0.56
CA ASP A 55 7.79 3.37 0.42
C ASP A 55 7.03 3.14 1.73
N LEU A 56 5.88 3.77 1.82
CA LEU A 56 4.86 3.61 2.86
C LEU A 56 3.55 3.19 2.20
N ASP A 57 3.13 1.96 2.46
CA ASP A 57 1.90 1.40 1.91
C ASP A 57 0.69 1.72 2.78
N TYR A 58 -0.38 2.23 2.19
CA TYR A 58 -1.65 2.50 2.84
C TYR A 58 -2.83 1.90 2.09
N GLN A 59 -3.80 1.43 2.82
CA GLN A 59 -5.10 1.04 2.29
C GLN A 59 -6.15 2.07 2.67
N ILE A 60 -6.87 2.57 1.67
CA ILE A 60 -8.06 3.39 1.81
C ILE A 60 -9.27 2.44 1.81
N LEU A 61 -9.87 2.23 2.97
CA LEU A 61 -10.96 1.29 3.17
C LEU A 61 -12.29 2.00 2.99
N LEU A 62 -12.93 1.84 1.84
CA LEU A 62 -14.27 2.38 1.60
C LEU A 62 -15.31 1.59 2.41
N THR A 63 -16.05 2.28 3.25
CA THR A 63 -17.07 1.68 4.10
C THR A 63 -18.48 1.87 3.51
N LYS A 64 -19.42 0.94 3.79
CA LYS A 64 -20.80 0.95 3.29
C LYS A 64 -21.64 2.19 3.69
N LYS A 65 -21.12 3.07 4.52
CA LYS A 65 -21.85 4.23 5.07
C LYS A 65 -21.63 5.54 4.30
N SER A 66 -21.18 5.51 3.03
CA SER A 66 -21.09 6.75 2.26
C SER A 66 -22.48 7.19 1.77
N LYS A 67 -22.73 8.51 1.69
CA LYS A 67 -23.98 9.03 1.13
C LYS A 67 -24.22 8.52 -0.30
N THR A 68 -23.17 8.42 -1.09
CA THR A 68 -23.17 7.89 -2.46
C THR A 68 -23.58 6.42 -2.54
N TYR A 69 -23.42 5.65 -1.46
CA TYR A 69 -23.84 4.25 -1.41
C TYR A 69 -25.36 4.09 -1.21
N LYS A 70 -26.06 5.12 -0.72
CA LYS A 70 -27.50 5.02 -0.40
C LYS A 70 -28.40 5.30 -1.58
N GLU A 71 -27.99 6.12 -2.53
CA GLU A 71 -28.88 6.62 -3.57
C GLU A 71 -28.67 5.98 -4.95
N ASN A 72 -27.44 5.62 -5.33
CA ASN A 72 -27.12 5.09 -6.68
C ASN A 72 -26.07 3.95 -6.71
N GLY A 73 -25.73 3.35 -5.56
CA GLY A 73 -24.59 2.45 -5.47
C GLY A 73 -23.25 3.19 -5.43
N LEU A 74 -22.12 2.45 -5.25
CA LEU A 74 -20.80 3.04 -5.36
C LEU A 74 -20.58 3.54 -6.79
N SER A 75 -19.94 4.71 -6.92
CA SER A 75 -19.37 5.17 -8.18
C SER A 75 -18.50 4.07 -8.80
N SER A 76 -18.32 4.10 -10.12
CA SER A 76 -17.47 3.11 -10.78
C SER A 76 -16.05 3.09 -10.18
N PRO A 77 -15.33 1.97 -10.20
CA PRO A 77 -13.95 1.90 -9.74
C PRO A 77 -13.07 2.95 -10.39
N THR A 78 -13.30 3.22 -11.69
CA THR A 78 -12.61 4.27 -12.45
C THR A 78 -12.87 5.66 -11.87
N THR A 79 -14.13 6.00 -11.60
CA THR A 79 -14.48 7.29 -10.99
C THR A 79 -13.85 7.45 -9.62
N ILE A 80 -13.95 6.42 -8.77
CA ILE A 80 -13.38 6.44 -7.43
C ILE A 80 -11.86 6.67 -7.50
N LYS A 81 -11.16 5.88 -8.31
CA LYS A 81 -9.71 5.99 -8.42
C LYS A 81 -9.27 7.35 -8.95
N ASN A 82 -9.98 7.87 -9.95
CA ASN A 82 -9.71 9.19 -10.51
C ASN A 82 -9.98 10.31 -9.50
N ASP A 83 -11.03 10.22 -8.68
CA ASP A 83 -11.29 11.22 -7.64
C ASP A 83 -10.14 11.30 -6.61
N PHE A 84 -9.59 10.16 -6.17
CA PHE A 84 -8.43 10.15 -5.29
C PHE A 84 -7.15 10.62 -5.98
N PHE A 85 -6.93 10.21 -7.23
CA PHE A 85 -5.80 10.68 -8.03
C PHE A 85 -5.85 12.20 -8.24
N ASN A 86 -6.99 12.73 -8.67
CA ASN A 86 -7.18 14.16 -8.93
C ASN A 86 -7.01 14.96 -7.64
N TYR A 87 -7.50 14.45 -6.50
CA TYR A 87 -7.30 15.09 -5.20
C TYR A 87 -5.81 15.32 -4.90
N PHE A 88 -4.97 14.30 -5.06
CA PHE A 88 -3.53 14.46 -4.84
C PHE A 88 -2.88 15.32 -5.91
N ASN A 89 -3.26 15.11 -7.17
CA ASN A 89 -2.71 15.88 -8.28
C ASN A 89 -3.00 17.38 -8.15
N ASP A 90 -4.23 17.77 -7.82
CA ASP A 90 -4.61 19.16 -7.62
C ASP A 90 -3.92 19.80 -6.40
N MET A 91 -3.67 19.00 -5.35
CA MET A 91 -2.99 19.47 -4.15
C MET A 91 -1.49 19.74 -4.39
N TYR A 92 -0.84 18.99 -5.28
CA TYR A 92 0.62 19.01 -5.44
C TYR A 92 1.08 19.38 -6.85
N LYS A 93 0.20 19.71 -7.80
CA LYS A 93 0.55 20.05 -9.20
C LYS A 93 1.56 21.20 -9.34
N ASP A 94 1.57 22.12 -8.38
CA ASP A 94 2.46 23.28 -8.37
C ASP A 94 3.68 23.11 -7.43
N ASP A 95 3.80 21.95 -6.78
CA ASP A 95 4.94 21.62 -5.88
C ASP A 95 5.87 20.61 -6.55
N TYR A 96 6.96 21.09 -7.13
CA TYR A 96 7.96 20.28 -7.83
C TYR A 96 8.68 19.24 -6.94
N ASN A 97 8.54 19.34 -5.61
CA ASN A 97 9.05 18.29 -4.71
C ASN A 97 8.21 17.04 -4.73
N PHE A 98 6.98 17.10 -5.25
CA PHE A 98 6.07 15.97 -5.30
C PHE A 98 5.72 15.57 -6.73
N THR A 99 5.52 14.28 -6.93
CA THR A 99 4.97 13.70 -8.16
C THR A 99 3.81 12.79 -7.79
N VAL A 100 2.73 12.87 -8.55
CA VAL A 100 1.55 11.98 -8.36
C VAL A 100 1.43 11.04 -9.54
N GLU A 101 1.36 9.75 -9.27
CA GLU A 101 1.24 8.71 -10.28
C GLU A 101 -0.03 7.89 -10.08
N ASN A 102 -0.64 7.50 -11.20
CA ASN A 102 -1.78 6.60 -11.22
C ASN A 102 -1.37 5.23 -11.77
N SER A 103 -0.89 4.36 -10.88
CA SER A 103 -0.43 3.02 -11.25
C SER A 103 -1.58 2.04 -11.46
N THR A 104 -1.27 0.78 -11.78
CA THR A 104 -2.28 -0.28 -11.98
C THR A 104 -3.19 -0.48 -10.76
N THR A 105 -2.66 -0.38 -9.54
CA THR A 105 -3.41 -0.62 -8.30
C THR A 105 -3.39 0.55 -7.33
N ALA A 106 -2.31 1.30 -7.27
CA ALA A 106 -2.14 2.39 -6.31
C ALA A 106 -2.29 3.78 -6.96
N VAL A 107 -2.66 4.76 -6.16
CA VAL A 107 -2.32 6.15 -6.40
C VAL A 107 -1.07 6.42 -5.56
N THR A 108 0.01 6.85 -6.21
CA THR A 108 1.30 7.04 -5.55
C THR A 108 1.62 8.52 -5.45
N LEU A 109 1.97 8.99 -4.25
CA LEU A 109 2.52 10.32 -4.01
C LEU A 109 3.99 10.18 -3.68
N ILE A 110 4.87 10.68 -4.55
CA ILE A 110 6.32 10.59 -4.42
C ILE A 110 6.86 11.91 -3.88
N ASN A 111 7.59 11.88 -2.78
CA ASN A 111 8.39 12.99 -2.31
C ASN A 111 9.82 12.85 -2.87
N ASN A 112 10.10 13.59 -3.94
CA ASN A 112 11.38 13.55 -4.64
C ASN A 112 12.53 14.14 -3.80
N LYS A 113 12.22 15.12 -2.95
CA LYS A 113 13.21 15.79 -2.09
C LYS A 113 13.73 14.85 -1.00
N ASP A 114 12.83 14.18 -0.31
CA ASP A 114 13.17 13.34 0.85
C ASP A 114 13.24 11.85 0.50
N LYS A 115 13.08 11.51 -0.79
CA LYS A 115 13.24 10.16 -1.36
C LYS A 115 12.35 9.09 -0.71
N TYR A 116 11.06 9.39 -0.61
CA TYR A 116 10.08 8.38 -0.21
C TYR A 116 8.76 8.55 -0.95
N SER A 117 7.95 7.50 -0.96
CA SER A 117 6.62 7.51 -1.56
C SER A 117 5.54 7.01 -0.61
N TYR A 118 4.32 7.35 -0.96
CA TYR A 118 3.10 6.80 -0.35
C TYR A 118 2.28 6.10 -1.42
N ASP A 119 2.05 4.81 -1.24
CA ASP A 119 1.18 4.02 -2.11
C ASP A 119 -0.19 3.86 -1.47
N PHE A 120 -1.21 4.45 -2.09
CA PHE A 120 -2.59 4.38 -1.64
C PHE A 120 -3.38 3.39 -2.49
N VAL A 121 -3.73 2.27 -1.91
CA VAL A 121 -4.54 1.24 -2.54
C VAL A 121 -5.97 1.35 -2.03
N ILE A 122 -6.94 1.43 -2.95
CA ILE A 122 -8.36 1.61 -2.61
C ILE A 122 -9.03 0.25 -2.51
N ILE A 123 -9.64 -0.01 -1.35
CA ILE A 123 -10.28 -1.27 -0.98
C ILE A 123 -11.76 -1.03 -0.72
N ARG A 124 -12.62 -1.82 -1.35
CA ARG A 124 -14.04 -1.93 -0.97
C ARG A 124 -14.18 -3.04 0.07
N VAL A 125 -14.70 -2.68 1.24
CA VAL A 125 -14.95 -3.65 2.33
C VAL A 125 -16.32 -4.26 2.13
N ILE A 126 -16.37 -5.57 1.83
CA ILE A 126 -17.61 -6.35 1.73
C ILE A 126 -17.53 -7.59 2.63
N PRO A 127 -18.68 -8.16 3.06
CA PRO A 127 -18.69 -9.24 4.05
C PRO A 127 -17.94 -10.49 3.60
N GLU A 128 -18.07 -10.86 2.34
CA GLU A 128 -17.53 -12.10 1.80
C GLU A 128 -16.02 -11.98 1.56
N ASN A 129 -15.61 -11.00 0.75
CA ASN A 129 -14.22 -10.75 0.42
C ASN A 129 -14.01 -9.27 0.11
N ASN A 130 -12.94 -8.69 0.66
CA ASN A 130 -12.55 -7.35 0.28
C ASN A 130 -12.10 -7.31 -1.18
N GLU A 131 -12.42 -6.22 -1.85
CA GLU A 131 -12.04 -6.00 -3.24
C GLU A 131 -11.11 -4.80 -3.37
N ILE A 132 -10.21 -4.89 -4.33
CA ILE A 132 -9.21 -3.87 -4.68
C ILE A 132 -9.48 -3.31 -6.06
N ILE A 133 -9.26 -2.02 -6.26
CA ILE A 133 -9.29 -1.41 -7.59
C ILE A 133 -8.01 -1.75 -8.35
N ARG A 134 -8.16 -2.32 -9.55
CA ARG A 134 -7.06 -2.59 -10.47
C ARG A 134 -7.39 -2.10 -11.87
N ARG A 135 -6.36 -1.68 -12.62
CA ARG A 135 -6.49 -1.34 -14.04
C ARG A 135 -6.84 -2.60 -14.81
N ASN A 136 -7.81 -2.47 -15.71
CA ASN A 136 -8.17 -3.53 -16.63
C ASN A 136 -7.13 -3.60 -17.76
N ASN A 137 -6.34 -4.67 -17.81
CA ASN A 137 -5.28 -4.87 -18.80
C ASN A 137 -5.78 -5.53 -20.09
N HIS A 138 -7.07 -5.47 -20.42
CA HIS A 138 -7.53 -5.94 -21.71
C HIS A 138 -6.93 -5.08 -22.83
N TYR A 139 -6.17 -5.71 -23.69
CA TYR A 139 -5.37 -5.14 -24.81
C TYR A 139 -6.16 -4.31 -25.85
N GLN A 140 -7.47 -4.15 -25.69
CA GLN A 140 -8.35 -3.47 -26.66
C GLN A 140 -9.02 -2.20 -26.15
N SER A 141 -8.88 -1.81 -24.90
CA SER A 141 -9.46 -0.55 -24.43
C SER A 141 -8.39 0.54 -24.41
N SER A 142 -8.54 1.52 -25.28
CA SER A 142 -7.82 2.81 -25.24
C SER A 142 -8.16 3.65 -24.00
N VAL A 143 -8.94 3.11 -23.08
CA VAL A 143 -9.47 3.80 -21.91
C VAL A 143 -8.80 3.24 -20.66
N ASN A 144 -8.33 4.14 -19.79
CA ASN A 144 -7.85 3.81 -18.45
C ASN A 144 -9.03 3.35 -17.56
N GLU A 145 -9.51 2.14 -17.80
CA GLU A 145 -10.60 1.55 -17.04
C GLU A 145 -10.05 0.78 -15.84
N PHE A 146 -10.69 0.96 -14.71
CA PHE A 146 -10.40 0.21 -13.49
C PHE A 146 -11.60 -0.66 -13.12
N THR A 147 -11.32 -1.83 -12.56
CA THR A 147 -12.31 -2.79 -12.11
C THR A 147 -12.07 -3.20 -10.66
N TRP A 148 -13.13 -3.67 -10.00
CA TRP A 148 -13.00 -4.35 -8.72
C TRP A 148 -12.45 -5.75 -8.93
N ASN A 149 -11.44 -6.10 -8.17
CA ASN A 149 -10.83 -7.42 -8.18
C ASN A 149 -10.78 -7.94 -6.75
N GLU A 150 -10.83 -9.23 -6.57
CA GLU A 150 -10.68 -9.85 -5.26
C GLU A 150 -9.32 -9.48 -4.65
N LEU A 151 -9.33 -9.05 -3.38
CA LEU A 151 -8.10 -8.81 -2.65
C LEU A 151 -7.52 -10.15 -2.19
N PRO A 152 -6.28 -10.51 -2.58
CA PRO A 152 -5.67 -11.75 -2.13
C PRO A 152 -5.69 -11.88 -0.60
N GLN A 153 -6.25 -12.98 -0.11
CA GLN A 153 -6.34 -13.24 1.32
C GLN A 153 -5.00 -13.79 1.84
N ASN A 154 -4.26 -12.92 2.53
CA ASN A 154 -3.01 -13.30 3.19
C ASN A 154 -3.16 -13.29 4.72
N ASN A 155 -4.40 -13.44 5.20
CA ASN A 155 -4.72 -13.24 6.61
C ASN A 155 -4.05 -14.26 7.53
N GLU A 156 -3.87 -15.51 7.09
CA GLU A 156 -3.31 -16.60 7.90
C GLU A 156 -1.86 -16.30 8.37
N ALA A 157 -0.97 -15.95 7.45
CA ALA A 157 0.41 -15.62 7.81
C ALA A 157 0.49 -14.40 8.74
N TYR A 158 -0.36 -13.40 8.52
CA TYR A 158 -0.43 -12.23 9.42
C TYR A 158 -0.95 -12.59 10.82
N GLN A 159 -1.89 -13.51 10.93
CA GLN A 159 -2.34 -13.99 12.25
C GLN A 159 -1.25 -14.81 12.93
N LYS A 160 -0.66 -15.78 12.25
CA LYS A 160 0.50 -16.53 12.76
C LYS A 160 1.60 -15.59 13.29
N PHE A 161 1.94 -14.55 12.52
CA PHE A 161 2.95 -13.58 12.95
C PHE A 161 2.52 -12.80 14.20
N LYS A 162 1.25 -12.42 14.33
CA LYS A 162 0.76 -11.72 15.53
C LYS A 162 0.87 -12.57 16.80
N GLU A 163 0.70 -13.87 16.67
CA GLU A 163 0.76 -14.84 17.78
C GLU A 163 2.17 -15.12 18.27
N LEU A 164 3.20 -14.82 17.47
CA LEU A 164 4.59 -14.94 17.87
C LEU A 164 4.92 -14.02 19.05
N SER A 165 5.77 -14.48 19.95
CA SER A 165 6.34 -13.65 21.02
C SER A 165 7.19 -12.50 20.45
N PRO A 166 7.50 -11.46 21.24
CA PRO A 166 8.36 -10.37 20.80
C PRO A 166 9.74 -10.80 20.28
N ASN A 167 10.35 -11.79 20.92
CA ASN A 167 11.66 -12.33 20.53
C ASN A 167 11.59 -13.09 19.20
N GLU A 168 10.54 -13.90 19.02
CA GLU A 168 10.32 -14.62 17.78
C GLU A 168 9.99 -13.68 16.62
N LYS A 169 9.17 -12.64 16.85
CA LYS A 169 8.92 -11.59 15.84
C LYS A 169 10.22 -10.93 15.40
N LYS A 170 11.10 -10.63 16.38
CA LYS A 170 12.41 -10.05 16.09
C LYS A 170 13.26 -11.01 15.27
N ASP A 171 13.33 -12.27 15.66
CA ASP A 171 14.08 -13.31 14.98
C ASP A 171 13.62 -13.49 13.53
N VAL A 172 12.32 -13.69 13.30
CA VAL A 172 11.73 -13.80 11.94
C VAL A 172 12.05 -12.58 11.08
N ILE A 173 11.95 -11.37 11.64
CA ILE A 173 12.23 -10.14 10.90
C ILE A 173 13.72 -10.06 10.56
N GLU A 174 14.60 -10.19 11.54
CA GLU A 174 16.03 -9.88 11.39
C GLU A 174 16.80 -11.00 10.68
N ASN A 175 16.45 -12.26 10.94
CA ASN A 175 17.21 -13.40 10.43
C ASN A 175 16.58 -14.09 9.21
N HIS A 176 15.31 -13.79 8.88
CA HIS A 176 14.63 -14.44 7.76
C HIS A 176 14.07 -13.42 6.73
N ILE A 177 13.22 -12.47 7.16
CA ILE A 177 12.55 -11.55 6.23
C ILE A 177 13.51 -10.55 5.63
N LEU A 178 14.28 -9.81 6.45
CA LEU A 178 15.16 -8.75 5.97
C LEU A 178 16.24 -9.26 5.02
N PRO A 179 17.03 -10.33 5.36
CA PRO A 179 18.07 -10.84 4.46
C PRO A 179 17.51 -11.27 3.09
N ARG A 180 16.31 -11.90 3.10
CA ARG A 180 15.69 -12.33 1.85
C ARG A 180 15.18 -11.14 1.03
N LYS A 181 14.62 -10.11 1.68
CA LYS A 181 14.21 -8.88 1.00
C LYS A 181 15.40 -8.14 0.37
N GLU A 182 16.54 -8.07 1.08
CA GLU A 182 17.77 -7.47 0.55
C GLU A 182 18.20 -8.18 -0.73
N LYS A 183 18.28 -9.52 -0.68
CA LYS A 183 18.62 -10.32 -1.86
C LYS A 183 17.67 -10.13 -3.04
N GLU A 184 16.35 -10.03 -2.78
CA GLU A 184 15.37 -9.80 -3.84
C GLU A 184 15.44 -8.38 -4.41
N LYS A 185 15.78 -7.37 -3.61
CA LYS A 185 15.96 -6.00 -4.10
C LYS A 185 17.23 -5.81 -4.95
N GLU A 186 18.21 -6.69 -4.86
CA GLU A 186 19.40 -6.71 -5.72
C GLU A 186 19.09 -7.20 -7.14
N LYS A 187 18.00 -7.94 -7.32
CA LYS A 187 17.57 -8.40 -8.64
C LYS A 187 17.06 -7.25 -9.50
N ASP A 188 17.22 -7.37 -10.80
CA ASP A 188 16.61 -6.45 -11.76
C ASP A 188 15.08 -6.40 -11.60
N ASP A 189 14.47 -5.24 -11.85
CA ASP A 189 13.02 -5.09 -11.75
C ASP A 189 12.25 -5.95 -12.74
N ASN A 190 12.88 -6.29 -13.86
CA ASN A 190 12.33 -7.16 -14.89
C ASN A 190 12.69 -8.65 -14.70
N ASP A 191 13.39 -9.02 -13.61
CA ASP A 191 13.70 -10.41 -13.32
C ASP A 191 12.41 -11.21 -13.04
N PRO A 192 12.07 -12.20 -13.88
CA PRO A 192 10.83 -12.98 -13.72
C PRO A 192 10.81 -13.82 -12.42
N THR A 193 11.97 -14.01 -11.79
CA THR A 193 12.09 -14.71 -10.52
C THR A 193 11.99 -13.80 -9.31
N LYS A 194 11.91 -12.46 -9.51
CA LYS A 194 11.76 -11.49 -8.43
C LYS A 194 10.41 -11.63 -7.75
N ILE A 195 10.44 -11.77 -6.44
CA ILE A 195 9.22 -11.92 -5.63
C ILE A 195 8.95 -10.68 -4.79
N SER A 196 7.67 -10.39 -4.57
CA SER A 196 7.24 -9.21 -3.80
C SER A 196 7.58 -9.32 -2.32
N SER A 197 7.81 -8.18 -1.67
CA SER A 197 8.03 -8.10 -0.21
C SER A 197 6.91 -8.73 0.61
N SER A 198 5.67 -8.67 0.15
CA SER A 198 4.53 -9.30 0.82
C SER A 198 4.61 -10.82 0.74
N ARG A 199 5.01 -11.37 -0.40
CA ARG A 199 5.20 -12.81 -0.58
C ARG A 199 6.34 -13.33 0.29
N ILE A 200 7.46 -12.61 0.35
CA ILE A 200 8.57 -12.94 1.25
C ILE A 200 8.08 -13.03 2.70
N PHE A 201 7.34 -12.02 3.16
CA PHE A 201 6.79 -12.02 4.52
C PHE A 201 5.94 -13.26 4.80
N ILE A 202 5.02 -13.60 3.89
CA ILE A 202 4.13 -14.75 4.03
C ILE A 202 4.91 -16.06 4.09
N GLU A 203 5.83 -16.26 3.15
CA GLU A 203 6.62 -17.48 3.07
C GLU A 203 7.52 -17.66 4.30
N GLU A 204 8.22 -16.60 4.74
CA GLU A 204 9.13 -16.70 5.89
C GLU A 204 8.38 -16.90 7.22
N VAL A 205 7.22 -16.25 7.40
CA VAL A 205 6.39 -16.50 8.59
C VAL A 205 5.88 -17.94 8.62
N ASN A 206 5.37 -18.45 7.50
CA ASN A 206 4.89 -19.83 7.41
C ASN A 206 6.02 -20.84 7.64
N ASN A 207 7.19 -20.63 7.02
CA ASN A 207 8.36 -21.48 7.21
C ASN A 207 8.84 -21.49 8.66
N TYR A 208 8.84 -20.34 9.32
CA TYR A 208 9.24 -20.22 10.72
C TYR A 208 8.29 -20.99 11.65
N VAL A 209 7.00 -20.81 11.48
CA VAL A 209 5.99 -21.48 12.31
C VAL A 209 5.97 -23.01 12.09
N SER A 210 6.19 -23.47 10.85
CA SER A 210 6.19 -24.90 10.54
C SER A 210 7.45 -25.67 11.04
N ARG A 211 8.50 -24.96 11.45
CA ARG A 211 9.72 -25.55 12.04
C ARG A 211 9.69 -25.68 13.56
N LYS A 212 8.61 -25.19 14.19
CA LYS A 212 8.34 -25.32 15.63
C LYS A 212 7.59 -26.61 15.94
#